data_03375852c88ea2b7100f985f7b9d4993
#
_entry.id   03375852c88ea2b7100f985f7b9d4993
#
_cell.length_a   1.000
_cell.length_b   1.000
_cell.length_c   1.000
_cell.angle_alpha   90.00
_cell.angle_beta   90.00
_cell.angle_gamma   90.00
#
_symmetry.space_group_name_H-M   'P 1'
#
loop_
_entity.id
_entity.type
_entity.pdbx_description
1 polymer ?
#
loop_
_entity_poly.entity_id
_entity_poly.type
_entity_poly.pdbx_seq_one_letter_code
_entity_poly.pdbx_strand_id
1 'polypeptide(L)'
;MQNLLVDLTNATFAAEELPRLVGEAQKRGYTLRHLPRPNERILSWIDLVFGPSSWSSETRKSQCFIAEQGDEIVGFAAFDARGLPFRWLKRWAGESDVGMFGPFGVKRDHRKTGIGELLLLAALAGLRQIGYARALIPAVGGDRLIAYYKRVTAAETVDEFEIDEPKKYRTTILASGDGTNAQAVIDRVHDGSLPIEIISVIANKKDAQALVRAQRAKIPQVHPLVWDRVRQTRDAYDEKLFETVSAGNPELVLLLGWMHLVNTTFLERFPNVLNVHPAFLPYDTTSDTVAYPDGSVLPVYRGAKAIRDQAAAGVRWSGVTVHRVNDKPDRGEPLTRVPYAVPNNTNEETLANALHPLEHRAVASAIRVWTLERPV
;
A
#
# COMPACT_ATOMS: atom_id res chain seq x y z
N MET A 1 12.55 -9.05 13.37
CA MET A 1 11.11 -8.92 13.69
C MET A 1 10.67 -10.07 14.56
N GLN A 2 9.65 -9.85 15.41
CA GLN A 2 9.07 -10.89 16.26
C GLN A 2 7.57 -10.97 16.07
N ASN A 3 7.01 -12.18 16.15
CA ASN A 3 5.59 -12.38 16.40
C ASN A 3 5.39 -12.51 17.91
N LEU A 4 4.44 -11.75 18.44
CA LEU A 4 4.07 -11.80 19.86
C LEU A 4 2.68 -12.40 20.01
N LEU A 5 2.50 -13.25 21.01
CA LEU A 5 1.22 -13.89 21.32
C LEU A 5 0.71 -13.40 22.68
N VAL A 6 -0.55 -13.00 22.72
CA VAL A 6 -1.26 -12.54 23.92
C VAL A 6 -2.29 -13.58 24.32
N ASP A 7 -2.34 -13.94 25.60
CA ASP A 7 -3.42 -14.73 26.17
C ASP A 7 -4.62 -13.82 26.49
N LEU A 8 -5.71 -13.98 25.71
CA LEU A 8 -6.93 -13.19 25.87
C LEU A 8 -7.84 -13.72 26.97
N THR A 9 -7.53 -14.85 27.61
CA THR A 9 -8.36 -15.38 28.73
C THR A 9 -8.22 -14.55 30.00
N ASN A 10 -7.21 -13.68 30.08
CA ASN A 10 -7.01 -12.74 31.16
C ASN A 10 -8.20 -11.74 31.26
N ALA A 11 -8.60 -11.43 32.51
CA ALA A 11 -9.71 -10.51 32.79
C ALA A 11 -9.54 -9.10 32.19
N THR A 12 -8.29 -8.64 31.98
CA THR A 12 -7.96 -7.36 31.34
C THR A 12 -8.55 -7.22 29.93
N PHE A 13 -8.79 -8.34 29.25
CA PHE A 13 -9.34 -8.36 27.89
C PHE A 13 -10.80 -8.82 27.85
N ALA A 14 -11.47 -8.92 29.00
CA ALA A 14 -12.89 -9.28 29.05
C ALA A 14 -13.72 -8.25 28.26
N ALA A 15 -14.79 -8.71 27.61
CA ALA A 15 -15.65 -7.83 26.80
C ALA A 15 -16.29 -6.72 27.66
N GLU A 16 -16.52 -6.97 28.95
CA GLU A 16 -17.05 -6.06 29.94
C GLU A 16 -16.12 -4.87 30.22
N GLU A 17 -14.84 -4.96 29.85
CA GLU A 17 -13.87 -3.86 29.97
C GLU A 17 -14.06 -2.78 28.89
N LEU A 18 -14.69 -3.09 27.74
CA LEU A 18 -14.88 -2.13 26.66
C LEU A 18 -15.57 -0.84 27.10
N PRO A 19 -16.69 -0.85 27.84
CA PRO A 19 -17.33 0.37 28.35
C PRO A 19 -16.39 1.19 29.24
N ARG A 20 -15.58 0.54 30.08
CA ARG A 20 -14.58 1.22 30.92
C ARG A 20 -13.51 1.91 30.07
N LEU A 21 -12.97 1.22 29.04
CA LEU A 21 -11.95 1.77 28.14
C LEU A 21 -12.51 2.98 27.35
N VAL A 22 -13.77 2.90 26.89
CA VAL A 22 -14.46 4.03 26.23
C VAL A 22 -14.60 5.21 27.21
N GLY A 23 -15.02 4.98 28.45
CA GLY A 23 -15.13 6.02 29.47
C GLY A 23 -13.79 6.66 29.83
N GLU A 24 -12.70 5.87 29.90
CA GLU A 24 -11.35 6.40 30.12
C GLU A 24 -10.85 7.26 28.94
N ALA A 25 -11.18 6.89 27.72
CA ALA A 25 -10.87 7.71 26.56
C ALA A 25 -11.62 9.05 26.59
N GLN A 26 -12.92 9.03 26.96
CA GLN A 26 -13.74 10.24 27.10
C GLN A 26 -13.19 11.20 28.16
N LYS A 27 -12.75 10.69 29.31
CA LYS A 27 -12.09 11.50 30.36
C LYS A 27 -10.81 12.18 29.85
N ARG A 28 -10.17 11.62 28.84
CA ARG A 28 -8.97 12.19 28.19
C ARG A 28 -9.30 13.07 26.98
N GLY A 29 -10.58 13.31 26.70
CA GLY A 29 -11.04 14.13 25.57
C GLY A 29 -11.06 13.41 24.23
N TYR A 30 -11.10 12.07 24.24
CA TYR A 30 -11.17 11.26 23.02
C TYR A 30 -12.45 10.44 22.96
N THR A 31 -12.96 10.23 21.75
CA THR A 31 -14.04 9.27 21.48
C THR A 31 -13.46 8.02 20.84
N LEU A 32 -13.68 6.85 21.45
CA LEU A 32 -13.39 5.55 20.82
C LEU A 32 -14.63 5.08 20.08
N ARG A 33 -14.46 4.71 18.81
CA ARG A 33 -15.55 4.18 17.98
C ARG A 33 -15.12 2.88 17.29
N HIS A 34 -15.96 1.86 17.38
CA HIS A 34 -15.79 0.61 16.68
C HIS A 34 -16.31 0.71 15.25
N LEU A 35 -15.52 0.26 14.29
CA LEU A 35 -15.86 0.14 12.87
C LEU A 35 -15.77 -1.34 12.48
N PRO A 36 -16.89 -2.06 12.41
CA PRO A 36 -16.90 -3.47 11.96
C PRO A 36 -16.42 -3.63 10.52
N ARG A 37 -16.57 -2.57 9.72
CA ARG A 37 -16.05 -2.45 8.35
C ARG A 37 -15.45 -1.06 8.18
N PRO A 38 -14.13 -0.94 8.16
CA PRO A 38 -13.47 0.34 7.90
C PRO A 38 -13.90 0.93 6.56
N ASN A 39 -14.27 2.20 6.57
CA ASN A 39 -14.67 2.93 5.38
C ASN A 39 -13.48 3.61 4.69
N GLU A 40 -13.69 4.14 3.49
CA GLU A 40 -12.64 4.75 2.68
C GLU A 40 -11.98 5.96 3.39
N ARG A 41 -12.72 6.74 4.22
CA ARG A 41 -12.18 7.87 4.98
C ARG A 41 -11.06 7.43 5.95
N ILE A 42 -11.28 6.36 6.74
CA ILE A 42 -10.22 5.86 7.64
C ILE A 42 -9.05 5.28 6.86
N LEU A 43 -9.29 4.58 5.76
CA LEU A 43 -8.23 4.01 4.94
C LEU A 43 -7.36 5.11 4.32
N SER A 44 -7.95 6.15 3.77
CA SER A 44 -7.23 7.31 3.22
C SER A 44 -6.51 8.12 4.31
N TRP A 45 -7.08 8.19 5.51
CA TRP A 45 -6.41 8.81 6.66
C TRP A 45 -5.16 8.02 7.09
N ILE A 46 -5.23 6.68 7.10
CA ILE A 46 -4.07 5.81 7.36
C ILE A 46 -2.97 6.07 6.31
N ASP A 47 -3.33 6.13 5.03
CA ASP A 47 -2.40 6.43 3.94
C ASP A 47 -1.73 7.81 4.11
N LEU A 48 -2.48 8.82 4.57
CA LEU A 48 -1.95 10.17 4.79
C LEU A 48 -0.96 10.22 5.97
N VAL A 49 -1.33 9.61 7.11
CA VAL A 49 -0.60 9.78 8.37
C VAL A 49 0.60 8.85 8.48
N PHE A 50 0.49 7.61 7.96
CA PHE A 50 1.52 6.59 8.10
C PHE A 50 2.29 6.34 6.79
N GLY A 51 1.93 7.06 5.73
CA GLY A 51 2.60 7.01 4.42
C GLY A 51 2.26 5.77 3.59
N PRO A 52 2.87 5.61 2.44
CA PRO A 52 2.61 4.47 1.59
C PRO A 52 3.11 3.18 2.26
N SER A 53 2.16 2.31 2.62
CA SER A 53 2.40 1.02 3.29
C SER A 53 1.26 0.06 2.96
N SER A 54 1.32 -1.16 3.49
CA SER A 54 0.22 -2.14 3.42
C SER A 54 -0.90 -1.86 4.44
N TRP A 55 -0.74 -0.92 5.36
CA TRP A 55 -1.60 -0.75 6.52
C TRP A 55 -3.07 -0.48 6.19
N SER A 56 -3.34 0.38 5.20
CA SER A 56 -4.72 0.64 4.77
C SER A 56 -5.35 -0.58 4.10
N SER A 57 -4.60 -1.33 3.28
CA SER A 57 -5.08 -2.56 2.65
C SER A 57 -5.31 -3.70 3.66
N GLU A 58 -4.50 -3.79 4.71
CA GLU A 58 -4.69 -4.73 5.82
C GLU A 58 -5.92 -4.34 6.65
N THR A 59 -6.04 -3.04 7.01
CA THR A 59 -7.18 -2.52 7.78
C THR A 59 -8.50 -2.75 7.05
N ARG A 60 -8.53 -2.66 5.73
CA ARG A 60 -9.73 -2.96 4.92
C ARG A 60 -10.26 -4.38 5.14
N LYS A 61 -9.38 -5.34 5.46
CA LYS A 61 -9.70 -6.76 5.70
C LYS A 61 -9.98 -7.08 7.17
N SER A 62 -10.13 -6.08 8.02
CA SER A 62 -10.23 -6.20 9.46
C SER A 62 -11.44 -5.46 10.01
N GLN A 63 -11.70 -5.61 11.30
CA GLN A 63 -12.43 -4.64 12.11
C GLN A 63 -11.46 -3.60 12.65
N CYS A 64 -11.95 -2.45 13.10
CA CYS A 64 -11.08 -1.38 13.57
C CYS A 64 -11.72 -0.58 14.71
N PHE A 65 -10.96 -0.29 15.78
CA PHE A 65 -11.26 0.82 16.66
C PHE A 65 -10.55 2.07 16.17
N ILE A 66 -11.24 3.20 16.16
CA ILE A 66 -10.63 4.51 15.92
C ILE A 66 -10.77 5.39 17.15
N ALA A 67 -9.79 6.27 17.34
CA ALA A 67 -9.87 7.36 18.32
C ALA A 67 -10.02 8.68 17.59
N GLU A 68 -10.99 9.48 18.03
CA GLU A 68 -11.27 10.82 17.49
C GLU A 68 -11.16 11.86 18.60
N GLN A 69 -10.67 13.06 18.26
CA GLN A 69 -10.75 14.26 19.11
C GLN A 69 -11.51 15.32 18.32
N GLY A 70 -12.74 15.62 18.74
CA GLY A 70 -13.69 16.33 17.88
C GLY A 70 -13.95 15.52 16.60
N ASP A 71 -13.81 16.15 15.43
CA ASP A 71 -13.99 15.51 14.11
C ASP A 71 -12.70 14.90 13.54
N GLU A 72 -11.58 15.05 14.25
CA GLU A 72 -10.28 14.58 13.80
C GLU A 72 -10.01 13.15 14.25
N ILE A 73 -9.66 12.27 13.30
CA ILE A 73 -9.13 10.94 13.62
C ILE A 73 -7.68 11.09 14.09
N VAL A 74 -7.37 10.58 15.28
CA VAL A 74 -6.04 10.69 15.90
C VAL A 74 -5.32 9.36 16.07
N GLY A 75 -6.05 8.23 15.93
CA GLY A 75 -5.45 6.91 16.04
C GLY A 75 -6.41 5.81 15.60
N PHE A 76 -5.85 4.63 15.36
CA PHE A 76 -6.60 3.44 15.01
C PHE A 76 -5.92 2.18 15.52
N ALA A 77 -6.69 1.11 15.68
CA ALA A 77 -6.21 -0.24 15.96
C ALA A 77 -7.07 -1.23 15.18
N ALA A 78 -6.49 -1.87 14.19
CA ALA A 78 -7.13 -2.92 13.41
C ALA A 78 -7.04 -4.26 14.14
N PHE A 79 -8.03 -5.13 13.96
CA PHE A 79 -8.08 -6.46 14.54
C PHE A 79 -8.99 -7.39 13.73
N ASP A 80 -8.84 -8.70 13.91
CA ASP A 80 -9.56 -9.74 13.17
C ASP A 80 -9.34 -9.66 11.64
N ALA A 81 -8.13 -9.28 11.22
CA ALA A 81 -7.78 -9.33 9.80
C ALA A 81 -7.71 -10.76 9.30
N ARG A 82 -8.30 -11.03 8.13
CA ARG A 82 -8.36 -12.37 7.54
C ARG A 82 -7.76 -12.38 6.14
N GLY A 83 -7.12 -13.51 5.78
CA GLY A 83 -6.58 -13.72 4.45
C GLY A 83 -5.43 -12.77 4.09
N LEU A 84 -4.63 -12.35 5.08
CA LEU A 84 -3.40 -11.60 4.82
C LEU A 84 -2.35 -12.53 4.22
N PRO A 85 -1.70 -12.14 3.11
CA PRO A 85 -0.83 -13.04 2.34
C PRO A 85 0.60 -13.12 2.86
N PHE A 86 0.90 -12.55 4.03
CA PHE A 86 2.27 -12.44 4.53
C PHE A 86 2.83 -13.79 4.99
N ARG A 87 4.08 -14.08 4.59
CA ARG A 87 4.76 -15.34 4.87
C ARG A 87 4.91 -15.68 6.36
N TRP A 88 5.13 -14.70 7.22
CA TRP A 88 5.27 -14.88 8.66
C TRP A 88 3.97 -15.21 9.38
N LEU A 89 2.84 -15.19 8.65
CA LEU A 89 1.53 -15.59 9.16
C LEU A 89 1.17 -17.04 8.81
N LYS A 90 1.91 -17.72 7.91
CA LYS A 90 1.57 -19.06 7.42
C LYS A 90 1.36 -20.07 8.54
N ARG A 91 2.21 -20.05 9.58
CA ARG A 91 2.11 -20.95 10.74
C ARG A 91 0.78 -20.78 11.48
N TRP A 92 0.25 -19.57 11.49
CA TRP A 92 -0.93 -19.17 12.26
C TRP A 92 -2.23 -19.27 11.46
N ALA A 93 -2.19 -19.51 10.16
CA ALA A 93 -3.36 -19.53 9.27
C ALA A 93 -4.38 -20.64 9.60
N GLY A 94 -3.98 -21.71 10.30
CA GLY A 94 -4.82 -22.84 10.71
C GLY A 94 -5.32 -22.76 12.16
N GLU A 95 -4.85 -21.80 12.95
CA GLU A 95 -5.18 -21.68 14.38
C GLU A 95 -6.52 -20.94 14.54
N SER A 96 -7.59 -21.69 14.81
CA SER A 96 -8.96 -21.14 14.88
C SER A 96 -9.23 -20.29 16.12
N ASP A 97 -8.41 -20.43 17.17
CA ASP A 97 -8.52 -19.69 18.43
C ASP A 97 -7.59 -18.46 18.52
N VAL A 98 -6.84 -18.18 17.46
CA VAL A 98 -5.91 -17.05 17.38
C VAL A 98 -6.46 -15.94 16.46
N GLY A 99 -6.78 -14.80 17.06
CA GLY A 99 -7.16 -13.59 16.32
C GLY A 99 -5.95 -12.71 15.97
N MET A 100 -6.02 -11.99 14.86
CA MET A 100 -4.95 -11.10 14.42
C MET A 100 -5.15 -9.71 14.97
N PHE A 101 -4.12 -9.12 15.61
CA PHE A 101 -4.07 -7.71 16.00
C PHE A 101 -3.13 -6.94 15.08
N GLY A 102 -3.56 -5.77 14.61
CA GLY A 102 -2.81 -4.83 13.78
C GLY A 102 -3.35 -4.73 12.35
N PRO A 103 -2.91 -3.70 11.60
CA PRO A 103 -1.98 -2.64 12.03
C PRO A 103 -2.57 -1.67 13.06
N PHE A 104 -1.66 -0.92 13.71
CA PHE A 104 -2.01 -0.04 14.81
C PHE A 104 -1.15 1.23 14.79
N GLY A 105 -1.78 2.39 14.98
CA GLY A 105 -1.05 3.65 14.96
C GLY A 105 -1.77 4.80 15.64
N VAL A 106 -0.97 5.74 16.17
CA VAL A 106 -1.45 7.01 16.75
C VAL A 106 -0.68 8.15 16.09
N LYS A 107 -1.41 9.21 15.68
CA LYS A 107 -0.85 10.44 15.13
C LYS A 107 0.20 11.01 16.08
N ARG A 108 1.29 11.54 15.53
CA ARG A 108 2.49 11.92 16.29
C ARG A 108 2.16 12.83 17.50
N ASP A 109 1.31 13.83 17.29
CA ASP A 109 0.98 14.86 18.29
C ASP A 109 0.09 14.32 19.43
N HIS A 110 -0.52 13.14 19.24
CA HIS A 110 -1.35 12.46 20.24
C HIS A 110 -0.65 11.27 20.93
N ARG A 111 0.64 11.07 20.63
CA ARG A 111 1.43 10.02 21.32
C ARG A 111 1.71 10.43 22.75
N LYS A 112 1.88 9.44 23.63
CA LYS A 112 2.11 9.61 25.08
C LYS A 112 0.92 10.18 25.89
N THR A 113 -0.26 10.32 25.29
CA THR A 113 -1.50 10.72 25.99
C THR A 113 -2.23 9.52 26.62
N GLY A 114 -1.76 8.29 26.38
CA GLY A 114 -2.40 7.05 26.80
C GLY A 114 -3.46 6.53 25.82
N ILE A 115 -3.83 7.27 24.77
CA ILE A 115 -4.86 6.83 23.82
C ILE A 115 -4.44 5.59 23.04
N GLY A 116 -3.14 5.42 22.74
CA GLY A 116 -2.63 4.22 22.09
C GLY A 116 -2.83 2.95 22.92
N GLU A 117 -2.66 3.03 24.23
CA GLU A 117 -2.90 1.90 25.12
C GLU A 117 -4.39 1.53 25.17
N LEU A 118 -5.28 2.53 25.23
CA LEU A 118 -6.73 2.29 25.21
C LEU A 118 -7.18 1.66 23.88
N LEU A 119 -6.65 2.10 22.74
CA LEU A 119 -6.92 1.52 21.43
C LEU A 119 -6.45 0.05 21.34
N LEU A 120 -5.24 -0.24 21.83
CA LEU A 120 -4.69 -1.61 21.88
C LEU A 120 -5.58 -2.52 22.73
N LEU A 121 -5.90 -2.11 23.94
CA LEU A 121 -6.75 -2.89 24.86
C LEU A 121 -8.17 -3.08 24.29
N ALA A 122 -8.76 -2.06 23.68
CA ALA A 122 -10.07 -2.16 23.05
C ALA A 122 -10.07 -3.17 21.89
N ALA A 123 -9.03 -3.19 21.05
CA ALA A 123 -8.92 -4.14 19.96
C ALA A 123 -8.74 -5.59 20.46
N LEU A 124 -7.95 -5.80 21.52
CA LEU A 124 -7.77 -7.11 22.15
C LEU A 124 -9.07 -7.60 22.83
N ALA A 125 -9.80 -6.72 23.51
CA ALA A 125 -11.12 -7.03 24.04
C ALA A 125 -12.13 -7.36 22.92
N GLY A 126 -12.04 -6.67 21.79
CA GLY A 126 -12.82 -6.98 20.58
C GLY A 126 -12.53 -8.37 20.03
N LEU A 127 -11.27 -8.80 19.98
CA LEU A 127 -10.90 -10.17 19.61
C LEU A 127 -11.47 -11.20 20.59
N ARG A 128 -11.39 -10.93 21.89
CA ARG A 128 -12.00 -11.79 22.93
C ARG A 128 -13.52 -11.90 22.75
N GLN A 129 -14.20 -10.80 22.47
CA GLN A 129 -15.64 -10.76 22.23
C GLN A 129 -16.07 -11.61 21.01
N ILE A 130 -15.23 -11.67 19.98
CA ILE A 130 -15.43 -12.54 18.79
C ILE A 130 -15.30 -14.04 19.17
N GLY A 131 -14.57 -14.36 20.25
CA GLY A 131 -14.39 -15.72 20.73
C GLY A 131 -12.96 -16.25 20.63
N TYR A 132 -11.99 -15.45 20.24
CA TYR A 132 -10.59 -15.86 20.25
C TYR A 132 -10.06 -16.00 21.68
N ALA A 133 -9.28 -17.05 21.91
CA ALA A 133 -8.58 -17.26 23.19
C ALA A 133 -7.22 -16.57 23.21
N ARG A 134 -6.62 -16.36 22.04
CA ARG A 134 -5.29 -15.76 21.89
C ARG A 134 -5.30 -14.67 20.80
N ALA A 135 -4.38 -13.73 20.89
CA ALA A 135 -4.15 -12.72 19.86
C ALA A 135 -2.70 -12.73 19.38
N LEU A 136 -2.50 -12.75 18.07
CA LEU A 136 -1.19 -12.59 17.45
C LEU A 136 -0.95 -11.11 17.11
N ILE A 137 0.15 -10.56 17.60
CA ILE A 137 0.69 -9.25 17.20
C ILE A 137 1.87 -9.53 16.26
N PRO A 138 1.68 -9.46 14.93
CA PRO A 138 2.68 -9.92 13.99
C PRO A 138 3.74 -8.86 13.68
N ALA A 139 4.93 -9.33 13.29
CA ALA A 139 6.00 -8.54 12.70
C ALA A 139 6.38 -7.29 13.50
N VAL A 140 6.46 -7.42 14.82
CA VAL A 140 6.88 -6.33 15.70
C VAL A 140 8.39 -6.13 15.56
N GLY A 141 8.79 -4.91 15.21
CA GLY A 141 10.19 -4.51 15.08
C GLY A 141 10.65 -3.54 16.17
N GLY A 142 11.93 -3.67 16.57
CA GLY A 142 12.60 -2.79 17.52
C GLY A 142 12.24 -3.06 18.99
N ASP A 143 13.28 -3.15 19.81
CA ASP A 143 13.20 -3.56 21.22
C ASP A 143 12.22 -2.72 22.05
N ARG A 144 12.13 -1.42 21.76
CA ARG A 144 11.23 -0.52 22.47
C ARG A 144 9.76 -0.86 22.24
N LEU A 145 9.38 -1.23 21.01
CA LEU A 145 8.00 -1.57 20.68
C LEU A 145 7.63 -2.95 21.21
N ILE A 146 8.57 -3.90 21.14
CA ILE A 146 8.43 -5.24 21.75
C ILE A 146 8.22 -5.11 23.25
N ALA A 147 9.08 -4.33 23.94
CA ALA A 147 8.95 -4.07 25.37
C ALA A 147 7.62 -3.39 25.75
N TYR A 148 7.12 -2.49 24.90
CA TYR A 148 5.82 -1.85 25.08
C TYR A 148 4.68 -2.87 25.07
N TYR A 149 4.61 -3.73 24.05
CA TYR A 149 3.58 -4.76 23.97
C TYR A 149 3.65 -5.74 25.13
N LYS A 150 4.85 -6.26 25.44
CA LYS A 150 5.05 -7.19 26.59
C LYS A 150 4.58 -6.56 27.91
N ARG A 151 4.90 -5.29 28.14
CA ARG A 151 4.48 -4.59 29.36
C ARG A 151 2.98 -4.38 29.45
N VAL A 152 2.31 -4.02 28.33
CA VAL A 152 0.88 -3.66 28.34
C VAL A 152 0.00 -4.88 28.29
N THR A 153 0.42 -5.94 27.58
CA THR A 153 -0.44 -7.10 27.27
C THR A 153 0.06 -8.41 27.83
N ALA A 154 1.20 -8.43 28.53
CA ALA A 154 1.90 -9.65 28.93
C ALA A 154 2.21 -10.60 27.76
N ALA A 155 2.35 -10.07 26.53
CA ALA A 155 2.62 -10.87 25.34
C ALA A 155 3.96 -11.61 25.44
N GLU A 156 4.00 -12.82 24.90
CA GLU A 156 5.20 -13.64 24.76
C GLU A 156 5.71 -13.65 23.32
N THR A 157 7.04 -13.72 23.13
CA THR A 157 7.62 -13.92 21.81
C THR A 157 7.45 -15.37 21.39
N VAL A 158 6.83 -15.60 20.23
CA VAL A 158 6.54 -16.95 19.69
C VAL A 158 7.30 -17.26 18.40
N ASP A 159 7.69 -16.24 17.64
CA ASP A 159 8.52 -16.38 16.45
C ASP A 159 9.52 -15.21 16.36
N GLU A 160 10.71 -15.49 15.84
CA GLU A 160 11.70 -14.50 15.42
C GLU A 160 12.05 -14.74 13.94
N PHE A 161 12.11 -13.67 13.15
CA PHE A 161 12.38 -13.76 11.71
C PHE A 161 12.93 -12.45 11.15
N GLU A 162 13.58 -12.56 10.01
CA GLU A 162 14.00 -11.39 9.22
C GLU A 162 12.95 -11.13 8.12
N ILE A 163 12.59 -9.85 7.94
CA ILE A 163 11.69 -9.44 6.86
C ILE A 163 12.42 -9.37 5.53
N ASP A 164 13.70 -9.00 5.55
CA ASP A 164 14.49 -8.80 4.34
C ASP A 164 14.70 -10.12 3.59
N GLU A 165 14.39 -10.07 2.30
CA GLU A 165 14.50 -11.20 1.40
C GLU A 165 15.89 -11.27 0.79
N PRO A 166 16.57 -12.43 0.85
CA PRO A 166 17.79 -12.65 0.09
C PRO A 166 17.50 -12.79 -1.42
N LYS A 167 16.25 -13.14 -1.79
CA LYS A 167 15.83 -13.30 -3.18
C LYS A 167 15.61 -11.94 -3.83
N LYS A 168 16.27 -11.72 -4.97
CA LYS A 168 15.98 -10.60 -5.86
C LYS A 168 15.02 -11.04 -6.98
N TYR A 169 13.87 -10.38 -7.08
CA TYR A 169 12.87 -10.71 -8.09
C TYR A 169 13.18 -10.04 -9.42
N ARG A 170 13.22 -10.84 -10.49
CA ARG A 170 13.49 -10.37 -11.85
C ARG A 170 12.38 -9.42 -12.33
N THR A 171 12.75 -8.20 -12.65
CA THR A 171 11.79 -7.12 -12.92
C THR A 171 12.03 -6.48 -14.27
N THR A 172 10.98 -6.33 -15.07
CA THR A 172 10.96 -5.52 -16.30
C THR A 172 10.24 -4.21 -16.07
N ILE A 173 10.79 -3.11 -16.54
CA ILE A 173 10.18 -1.78 -16.49
C ILE A 173 9.72 -1.38 -17.90
N LEU A 174 8.44 -0.98 -18.02
CA LEU A 174 7.88 -0.36 -19.22
C LEU A 174 7.68 1.16 -18.95
N ALA A 175 8.22 2.01 -19.82
CA ALA A 175 8.19 3.46 -19.66
C ALA A 175 7.89 4.17 -20.98
N SER A 176 7.50 5.46 -20.93
CA SER A 176 7.16 6.21 -22.16
C SER A 176 7.85 7.59 -22.28
N GLY A 177 8.49 8.09 -21.25
CA GLY A 177 8.97 9.47 -21.22
C GLY A 177 10.29 9.66 -20.47
N ASP A 178 10.32 10.62 -19.57
CA ASP A 178 11.52 11.06 -18.86
C ASP A 178 12.11 9.98 -17.93
N GLY A 179 11.31 9.01 -17.51
CA GLY A 179 11.77 7.87 -16.72
C GLY A 179 12.20 8.23 -15.30
N THR A 180 11.64 9.27 -14.70
CA THR A 180 11.96 9.66 -13.32
C THR A 180 11.56 8.58 -12.32
N ASN A 181 10.41 7.95 -12.50
CA ASN A 181 9.98 6.79 -11.72
C ASN A 181 10.92 5.58 -11.90
N ALA A 182 11.36 5.32 -13.15
CA ALA A 182 12.35 4.28 -13.42
C ALA A 182 13.69 4.58 -12.71
N GLN A 183 14.18 5.85 -12.76
CA GLN A 183 15.37 6.25 -12.04
C GLN A 183 15.23 6.04 -10.53
N ALA A 184 14.10 6.42 -9.95
CA ALA A 184 13.86 6.23 -8.52
C ALA A 184 13.87 4.76 -8.09
N VAL A 185 13.45 3.84 -8.97
CA VAL A 185 13.55 2.40 -8.74
C VAL A 185 15.00 1.92 -8.91
N ILE A 186 15.70 2.35 -9.97
CA ILE A 186 17.11 2.03 -10.24
C ILE A 186 17.99 2.42 -9.05
N ASP A 187 17.83 3.64 -8.53
CA ASP A 187 18.62 4.14 -7.40
C ASP A 187 18.43 3.26 -6.14
N ARG A 188 17.18 2.82 -5.87
CA ARG A 188 16.86 1.95 -4.73
C ARG A 188 17.27 0.50 -4.90
N VAL A 189 17.40 0.03 -6.13
CA VAL A 189 18.01 -1.28 -6.41
C VAL A 189 19.51 -1.20 -6.20
N HIS A 190 20.12 -0.09 -6.61
CA HIS A 190 21.56 0.14 -6.47
C HIS A 190 21.99 0.28 -5.00
N ASP A 191 21.21 0.97 -4.18
CA ASP A 191 21.48 1.11 -2.74
C ASP A 191 21.05 -0.11 -1.91
N GLY A 192 20.50 -1.16 -2.54
CA GLY A 192 20.07 -2.40 -1.91
C GLY A 192 18.75 -2.30 -1.15
N SER A 193 18.02 -1.18 -1.24
CA SER A 193 16.78 -0.97 -0.49
C SER A 193 15.54 -1.65 -1.12
N LEU A 194 15.64 -2.14 -2.36
CA LEU A 194 14.58 -2.92 -3.01
C LEU A 194 15.09 -4.34 -3.38
N PRO A 195 14.33 -5.39 -3.02
CA PRO A 195 14.72 -6.78 -3.28
C PRO A 195 14.32 -7.23 -4.71
N ILE A 196 14.70 -6.45 -5.71
CA ILE A 196 14.46 -6.75 -7.12
C ILE A 196 15.75 -6.62 -7.93
N GLU A 197 15.79 -7.29 -9.08
CA GLU A 197 16.81 -7.15 -10.11
C GLU A 197 16.15 -6.62 -11.38
N ILE A 198 16.56 -5.44 -11.85
CA ILE A 198 16.04 -4.88 -13.10
C ILE A 198 16.76 -5.55 -14.26
N ILE A 199 16.08 -6.43 -14.97
CA ILE A 199 16.63 -7.19 -16.08
C ILE A 199 16.41 -6.50 -17.43
N SER A 200 15.34 -5.69 -17.53
CA SER A 200 14.98 -5.03 -18.79
C SER A 200 14.27 -3.69 -18.54
N VAL A 201 14.57 -2.73 -19.42
CA VAL A 201 13.80 -1.47 -19.54
C VAL A 201 13.38 -1.32 -20.99
N ILE A 202 12.07 -1.21 -21.22
CA ILE A 202 11.48 -1.08 -22.55
C ILE A 202 10.74 0.27 -22.61
N ALA A 203 10.97 1.04 -23.66
CA ALA A 203 10.25 2.30 -23.85
C ALA A 203 9.58 2.38 -25.21
N ASN A 204 8.37 2.95 -25.25
CA ASN A 204 7.59 3.11 -26.50
C ASN A 204 8.00 4.31 -27.35
N LYS A 205 9.08 5.00 -27.00
CA LYS A 205 9.70 6.10 -27.77
C LYS A 205 11.21 5.85 -27.88
N LYS A 206 11.78 6.11 -29.07
CA LYS A 206 13.21 5.90 -29.32
C LYS A 206 14.12 6.83 -28.51
N ASP A 207 13.64 8.02 -28.24
CA ASP A 207 14.33 9.12 -27.55
C ASP A 207 13.95 9.22 -26.06
N ALA A 208 13.25 8.22 -25.53
CA ALA A 208 12.86 8.20 -24.12
C ALA A 208 14.07 8.30 -23.19
N GLN A 209 14.09 9.27 -22.31
CA GLN A 209 15.17 9.40 -21.31
C GLN A 209 15.26 8.20 -20.37
N ALA A 210 14.17 7.45 -20.20
CA ALA A 210 14.17 6.16 -19.50
C ALA A 210 15.21 5.17 -20.04
N LEU A 211 15.40 5.10 -21.39
CA LEU A 211 16.41 4.26 -22.01
C LEU A 211 17.84 4.74 -21.69
N VAL A 212 18.07 6.06 -21.75
CA VAL A 212 19.38 6.65 -21.40
C VAL A 212 19.73 6.36 -19.93
N ARG A 213 18.77 6.49 -19.03
CA ARG A 213 18.94 6.16 -17.60
C ARG A 213 19.28 4.70 -17.38
N ALA A 214 18.55 3.80 -18.05
CA ALA A 214 18.77 2.36 -17.99
C ALA A 214 20.16 1.96 -18.54
N GLN A 215 20.61 2.54 -19.65
CA GLN A 215 21.94 2.32 -20.21
C GLN A 215 23.05 2.79 -19.25
N ARG A 216 22.91 3.98 -18.67
CA ARG A 216 23.85 4.50 -17.65
C ARG A 216 23.93 3.59 -16.42
N ALA A 217 22.80 3.03 -16.00
CA ALA A 217 22.72 2.07 -14.91
C ALA A 217 23.17 0.65 -15.31
N LYS A 218 23.60 0.44 -16.55
CA LYS A 218 24.06 -0.86 -17.10
C LYS A 218 23.00 -1.97 -16.96
N ILE A 219 21.73 -1.62 -17.16
CA ILE A 219 20.65 -2.61 -17.20
C ILE A 219 20.88 -3.55 -18.40
N PRO A 220 20.78 -4.89 -18.22
CA PRO A 220 21.19 -5.86 -19.26
C PRO A 220 20.46 -5.72 -20.58
N GLN A 221 19.16 -5.42 -20.54
CA GLN A 221 18.32 -5.31 -21.74
C GLN A 221 17.63 -3.94 -21.77
N VAL A 222 17.93 -3.15 -22.81
CA VAL A 222 17.36 -1.80 -22.99
C VAL A 222 16.84 -1.68 -24.42
N HIS A 223 15.50 -1.62 -24.57
CA HIS A 223 14.86 -1.72 -25.88
C HIS A 223 13.90 -0.57 -26.14
N PRO A 224 14.05 0.19 -27.25
CA PRO A 224 12.94 0.96 -27.78
C PRO A 224 11.96 0.04 -28.52
N LEU A 225 10.69 0.12 -28.16
CA LEU A 225 9.60 -0.61 -28.80
C LEU A 225 8.52 0.38 -29.23
N VAL A 226 8.68 0.94 -30.40
CA VAL A 226 7.79 1.97 -30.94
C VAL A 226 6.68 1.34 -31.77
N TRP A 227 5.44 1.74 -31.50
CA TRP A 227 4.32 1.33 -32.33
C TRP A 227 4.20 2.23 -33.58
N ASP A 228 4.50 1.68 -34.73
CA ASP A 228 4.23 2.31 -36.03
C ASP A 228 2.76 2.04 -36.43
N ARG A 229 1.88 2.98 -36.09
CA ARG A 229 0.43 2.87 -36.34
C ARG A 229 0.06 2.80 -37.83
N VAL A 230 0.97 3.15 -38.72
CA VAL A 230 0.75 3.13 -40.19
C VAL A 230 1.12 1.76 -40.78
N ARG A 231 2.19 1.14 -40.26
CA ARG A 231 2.77 -0.08 -40.84
C ARG A 231 2.51 -1.32 -40.01
N GLN A 232 2.00 -1.17 -38.79
CA GLN A 232 1.85 -2.26 -37.84
C GLN A 232 0.47 -2.25 -37.20
N THR A 233 -0.20 -3.40 -37.20
CA THR A 233 -1.45 -3.58 -36.44
C THR A 233 -1.17 -3.52 -34.93
N ARG A 234 -2.22 -3.29 -34.16
CA ARG A 234 -2.11 -3.32 -32.70
C ARG A 234 -1.68 -4.69 -32.21
N ASP A 235 -2.25 -5.75 -32.74
CA ASP A 235 -1.94 -7.13 -32.35
C ASP A 235 -0.47 -7.49 -32.62
N ALA A 236 0.06 -7.10 -33.79
CA ALA A 236 1.49 -7.31 -34.10
C ALA A 236 2.43 -6.52 -33.17
N TYR A 237 2.01 -5.34 -32.71
CA TYR A 237 2.76 -4.59 -31.70
C TYR A 237 2.70 -5.27 -30.33
N ASP A 238 1.53 -5.72 -29.92
CA ASP A 238 1.30 -6.38 -28.64
C ASP A 238 2.06 -7.72 -28.58
N GLU A 239 2.09 -8.49 -29.67
CA GLU A 239 2.89 -9.72 -29.77
C GLU A 239 4.39 -9.42 -29.61
N LYS A 240 4.89 -8.38 -30.26
CA LYS A 240 6.28 -7.98 -30.12
C LYS A 240 6.62 -7.48 -28.70
N LEU A 241 5.69 -6.78 -28.05
CA LEU A 241 5.85 -6.40 -26.64
C LEU A 241 5.94 -7.65 -25.76
N PHE A 242 5.03 -8.61 -25.99
CA PHE A 242 5.01 -9.88 -25.28
C PHE A 242 6.33 -10.64 -25.44
N GLU A 243 6.84 -10.82 -26.67
CA GLU A 243 8.12 -11.48 -26.95
C GLU A 243 9.28 -10.78 -26.23
N THR A 244 9.34 -9.44 -26.35
CA THR A 244 10.42 -8.64 -25.77
C THR A 244 10.44 -8.74 -24.24
N VAL A 245 9.28 -8.72 -23.59
CA VAL A 245 9.17 -8.90 -22.12
C VAL A 245 9.49 -10.34 -21.73
N SER A 246 9.00 -11.33 -22.50
CA SER A 246 9.23 -12.76 -22.23
C SER A 246 10.71 -13.14 -22.28
N ALA A 247 11.51 -12.52 -23.13
CA ALA A 247 12.95 -12.78 -23.25
C ALA A 247 13.69 -12.56 -21.91
N GLY A 248 13.20 -11.66 -21.08
CA GLY A 248 13.72 -11.42 -19.73
C GLY A 248 13.22 -12.40 -18.68
N ASN A 249 12.16 -13.16 -18.94
CA ASN A 249 11.46 -14.00 -17.96
C ASN A 249 11.23 -13.28 -16.61
N PRO A 250 10.53 -12.13 -16.58
CA PRO A 250 10.31 -11.36 -15.37
C PRO A 250 9.30 -12.01 -14.44
N GLU A 251 9.53 -11.85 -13.13
CA GLU A 251 8.56 -12.17 -12.07
C GLU A 251 7.64 -10.98 -11.75
N LEU A 252 8.08 -9.76 -12.11
CA LEU A 252 7.36 -8.51 -11.91
C LEU A 252 7.52 -7.61 -13.15
N VAL A 253 6.42 -7.01 -13.58
CA VAL A 253 6.42 -5.96 -14.63
C VAL A 253 5.92 -4.65 -14.01
N LEU A 254 6.66 -3.57 -14.19
CA LEU A 254 6.32 -2.24 -13.70
C LEU A 254 5.97 -1.32 -14.86
N LEU A 255 4.77 -0.75 -14.85
CA LEU A 255 4.34 0.28 -15.78
C LEU A 255 4.63 1.65 -15.14
N LEU A 256 5.74 2.27 -15.52
CA LEU A 256 6.21 3.54 -14.95
C LEU A 256 6.06 4.68 -15.97
N GLY A 257 4.84 5.18 -16.10
CA GLY A 257 4.46 6.13 -17.13
C GLY A 257 4.28 5.49 -18.52
N TRP A 258 3.99 4.20 -18.58
CA TRP A 258 3.66 3.50 -19.80
C TRP A 258 2.28 3.91 -20.32
N MET A 259 2.21 4.37 -21.59
CA MET A 259 1.01 5.01 -22.15
C MET A 259 0.16 4.08 -23.03
N HIS A 260 0.56 2.82 -23.20
CA HIS A 260 -0.22 1.85 -23.94
C HIS A 260 -0.91 0.88 -22.99
N LEU A 261 -2.16 0.54 -23.28
CA LEU A 261 -2.82 -0.54 -22.55
C LEU A 261 -2.14 -1.87 -22.87
N VAL A 262 -2.02 -2.72 -21.88
CA VAL A 262 -1.65 -4.12 -22.06
C VAL A 262 -2.91 -4.96 -22.19
N ASN A 263 -2.88 -5.97 -23.05
CA ASN A 263 -4.05 -6.81 -23.32
C ASN A 263 -4.16 -7.98 -22.32
N THR A 264 -5.26 -8.71 -22.37
CA THR A 264 -5.55 -9.84 -21.47
C THR A 264 -4.52 -10.94 -21.58
N THR A 265 -4.08 -11.30 -22.80
CA THR A 265 -3.05 -12.31 -23.04
C THR A 265 -1.73 -11.95 -22.35
N PHE A 266 -1.34 -10.67 -22.38
CA PHE A 266 -0.19 -10.18 -21.65
C PHE A 266 -0.33 -10.37 -20.14
N LEU A 267 -1.51 -10.05 -19.59
CA LEU A 267 -1.79 -10.16 -18.15
C LEU A 267 -1.87 -11.63 -17.68
N GLU A 268 -2.37 -12.54 -18.51
CA GLU A 268 -2.39 -13.97 -18.21
C GLU A 268 -0.96 -14.54 -18.12
N ARG A 269 -0.07 -14.10 -19.01
CA ARG A 269 1.33 -14.51 -18.99
C ARG A 269 2.14 -13.86 -17.88
N PHE A 270 1.87 -12.58 -17.60
CA PHE A 270 2.55 -11.79 -16.58
C PHE A 270 1.53 -11.35 -15.52
N PRO A 271 1.15 -12.22 -14.58
CA PRO A 271 0.10 -11.91 -13.59
C PRO A 271 0.52 -10.86 -12.56
N ASN A 272 1.80 -10.50 -12.53
CA ASN A 272 2.35 -9.52 -11.60
C ASN A 272 2.73 -8.24 -12.36
N VAL A 273 1.74 -7.47 -12.75
CA VAL A 273 1.93 -6.16 -13.37
C VAL A 273 1.44 -5.08 -12.42
N LEU A 274 2.31 -4.11 -12.11
CA LEU A 274 1.96 -2.93 -11.29
C LEU A 274 2.03 -1.68 -12.14
N ASN A 275 1.06 -0.78 -11.96
CA ASN A 275 1.04 0.53 -12.59
C ASN A 275 1.07 1.64 -11.54
N VAL A 276 1.84 2.70 -11.80
CA VAL A 276 1.75 3.95 -11.05
C VAL A 276 0.79 4.89 -11.76
N HIS A 277 -0.21 5.38 -11.03
CA HIS A 277 -1.23 6.28 -11.55
C HIS A 277 -1.27 7.57 -10.74
N PRO A 278 -1.19 8.77 -11.38
CA PRO A 278 -1.14 10.05 -10.71
C PRO A 278 -2.54 10.55 -10.31
N ALA A 279 -3.28 9.69 -9.62
CA ALA A 279 -4.53 10.03 -8.96
C ALA A 279 -4.76 9.09 -7.77
N PHE A 280 -5.58 9.54 -6.82
CA PHE A 280 -5.97 8.73 -5.67
C PHE A 280 -7.14 7.83 -6.05
N LEU A 281 -6.88 6.51 -6.13
CA LEU A 281 -7.88 5.50 -6.50
C LEU A 281 -8.49 4.86 -5.25
N PRO A 282 -9.80 4.53 -5.26
CA PRO A 282 -10.46 3.85 -4.16
C PRO A 282 -10.09 2.36 -4.11
N TYR A 283 -10.21 1.74 -2.93
CA TYR A 283 -10.12 0.29 -2.80
C TYR A 283 -11.31 -0.46 -3.41
N ASP A 284 -12.48 0.16 -3.45
CA ASP A 284 -13.58 -0.32 -4.29
C ASP A 284 -13.29 0.05 -5.75
N THR A 285 -12.75 -0.90 -6.49
CA THR A 285 -12.31 -0.71 -7.88
C THR A 285 -13.47 -0.41 -8.83
N THR A 286 -14.73 -0.63 -8.41
CA THR A 286 -15.94 -0.32 -9.18
C THR A 286 -16.42 1.11 -8.95
N SER A 287 -16.04 1.74 -7.85
CA SER A 287 -16.44 3.10 -7.50
C SER A 287 -15.83 4.14 -8.43
N ASP A 288 -16.62 5.15 -8.78
CA ASP A 288 -16.19 6.35 -9.49
C ASP A 288 -16.01 7.56 -8.57
N THR A 289 -16.08 7.35 -7.27
CA THR A 289 -15.76 8.34 -6.23
C THR A 289 -14.81 7.76 -5.20
N VAL A 290 -14.08 8.64 -4.51
CA VAL A 290 -13.18 8.27 -3.42
C VAL A 290 -13.30 9.25 -2.26
N ALA A 291 -13.35 8.74 -1.02
CA ALA A 291 -13.37 9.57 0.18
C ALA A 291 -11.94 9.87 0.64
N TYR A 292 -11.68 11.13 0.96
CA TYR A 292 -10.40 11.64 1.45
C TYR A 292 -10.37 11.73 2.99
N PRO A 293 -9.20 11.98 3.59
CA PRO A 293 -9.03 11.98 5.04
C PRO A 293 -9.92 12.99 5.79
N ASP A 294 -10.23 14.12 5.15
CA ASP A 294 -11.14 15.15 5.69
C ASP A 294 -12.63 14.78 5.58
N GLY A 295 -12.94 13.60 5.02
CA GLY A 295 -14.30 13.13 4.79
C GLY A 295 -14.92 13.62 3.49
N SER A 296 -14.22 14.44 2.69
CA SER A 296 -14.70 14.83 1.37
C SER A 296 -14.73 13.65 0.42
N VAL A 297 -15.74 13.61 -0.44
CA VAL A 297 -15.88 12.60 -1.49
C VAL A 297 -15.76 13.30 -2.84
N LEU A 298 -14.78 12.88 -3.64
CA LEU A 298 -14.49 13.47 -4.94
C LEU A 298 -14.56 12.41 -6.05
N PRO A 299 -14.76 12.85 -7.32
CA PRO A 299 -14.66 11.95 -8.47
C PRO A 299 -13.27 11.30 -8.58
N VAL A 300 -13.21 10.10 -9.13
CA VAL A 300 -11.96 9.40 -9.44
C VAL A 300 -11.50 9.79 -10.84
N TYR A 301 -10.26 10.19 -10.96
CA TYR A 301 -9.64 10.55 -12.23
C TYR A 301 -8.79 9.40 -12.76
N ARG A 302 -9.18 8.82 -13.90
CA ARG A 302 -8.51 7.69 -14.57
C ARG A 302 -7.98 8.08 -15.94
N GLY A 303 -7.04 7.26 -16.46
CA GLY A 303 -6.48 7.42 -17.79
C GLY A 303 -5.40 8.49 -17.89
N ALA A 304 -4.87 8.65 -19.10
CA ALA A 304 -3.68 9.43 -19.40
C ALA A 304 -3.77 10.94 -19.12
N LYS A 305 -4.99 11.45 -18.91
CA LYS A 305 -5.24 12.89 -18.70
C LYS A 305 -5.55 13.23 -17.25
N ALA A 306 -5.38 12.27 -16.32
CA ALA A 306 -5.78 12.41 -14.93
C ALA A 306 -5.26 13.69 -14.26
N ILE A 307 -3.98 14.04 -14.41
CA ILE A 307 -3.40 15.26 -13.83
C ILE A 307 -4.08 16.52 -14.39
N ARG A 308 -4.22 16.60 -15.72
CA ARG A 308 -4.85 17.73 -16.39
C ARG A 308 -6.29 17.92 -15.96
N ASP A 309 -7.04 16.83 -15.91
CA ASP A 309 -8.48 16.86 -15.59
C ASP A 309 -8.69 17.22 -14.10
N GLN A 310 -7.82 16.76 -13.19
CA GLN A 310 -7.80 17.20 -11.79
C GLN A 310 -7.48 18.69 -11.63
N ALA A 311 -6.45 19.17 -12.32
CA ALA A 311 -6.07 20.59 -12.28
C ALA A 311 -7.18 21.49 -12.86
N ALA A 312 -7.77 21.10 -13.98
CA ALA A 312 -8.90 21.82 -14.60
C ALA A 312 -10.15 21.86 -13.69
N ALA A 313 -10.39 20.80 -12.91
CA ALA A 313 -11.49 20.74 -11.95
C ALA A 313 -11.21 21.50 -10.63
N GLY A 314 -9.97 22.03 -10.43
CA GLY A 314 -9.61 22.73 -9.21
C GLY A 314 -9.78 21.88 -7.95
N VAL A 315 -9.41 20.59 -8.01
CA VAL A 315 -9.61 19.69 -6.90
C VAL A 315 -8.80 20.09 -5.68
N ARG A 316 -9.38 19.98 -4.49
CA ARG A 316 -8.66 20.21 -3.22
C ARG A 316 -7.85 19.02 -2.73
N TRP A 317 -8.09 17.86 -3.28
CA TRP A 317 -7.37 16.63 -3.01
C TRP A 317 -7.01 15.93 -4.31
N SER A 318 -5.82 15.36 -4.33
CA SER A 318 -5.29 14.49 -5.36
C SER A 318 -4.52 13.34 -4.69
N GLY A 319 -3.63 12.71 -5.42
CA GLY A 319 -2.72 11.70 -4.86
C GLY A 319 -2.11 10.81 -5.93
N VAL A 320 -1.46 9.78 -5.44
CA VAL A 320 -0.83 8.75 -6.26
C VAL A 320 -1.30 7.38 -5.79
N THR A 321 -1.52 6.49 -6.73
CA THR A 321 -1.84 5.09 -6.45
C THR A 321 -0.94 4.18 -7.26
N VAL A 322 -0.35 3.18 -6.62
CA VAL A 322 0.21 2.02 -7.30
C VAL A 322 -0.74 0.85 -7.11
N HIS A 323 -1.17 0.28 -8.22
CA HIS A 323 -2.19 -0.77 -8.24
C HIS A 323 -1.76 -1.95 -9.11
N ARG A 324 -2.35 -3.12 -8.88
CA ARG A 324 -2.28 -4.26 -9.79
C ARG A 324 -3.00 -3.91 -11.09
N VAL A 325 -2.44 -4.30 -12.22
CA VAL A 325 -3.10 -4.07 -13.50
C VAL A 325 -4.07 -5.22 -13.78
N ASN A 326 -5.25 -4.86 -14.29
CA ASN A 326 -6.25 -5.78 -14.81
C ASN A 326 -6.72 -5.32 -16.20
N ASP A 327 -7.74 -5.96 -16.75
CA ASP A 327 -8.32 -5.68 -18.06
C ASP A 327 -9.03 -4.31 -18.18
N LYS A 328 -9.29 -3.65 -17.04
CA LYS A 328 -9.94 -2.33 -16.99
C LYS A 328 -8.93 -1.26 -16.58
N PRO A 329 -8.74 -0.21 -17.40
CA PRO A 329 -7.78 0.85 -17.10
C PRO A 329 -8.03 1.47 -15.72
N ASP A 330 -6.94 1.52 -14.90
CA ASP A 330 -6.91 2.11 -13.56
C ASP A 330 -8.02 1.62 -12.61
N ARG A 331 -8.45 0.35 -12.78
CA ARG A 331 -9.44 -0.33 -11.93
C ARG A 331 -8.87 -1.59 -11.25
N GLY A 332 -7.58 -1.71 -11.18
CA GLY A 332 -6.93 -2.77 -10.43
C GLY A 332 -6.83 -2.47 -8.93
N GLU A 333 -6.64 -3.51 -8.13
CA GLU A 333 -6.55 -3.38 -6.67
C GLU A 333 -5.34 -2.52 -6.26
N PRO A 334 -5.53 -1.42 -5.49
CA PRO A 334 -4.44 -0.64 -4.95
C PRO A 334 -3.55 -1.44 -3.99
N LEU A 335 -2.21 -1.34 -4.17
CA LEU A 335 -1.21 -1.83 -3.22
C LEU A 335 -0.79 -0.73 -2.26
N THR A 336 -0.50 0.44 -2.81
CA THR A 336 -0.11 1.61 -2.02
C THR A 336 -0.74 2.87 -2.59
N ARG A 337 -1.08 3.79 -1.69
CA ARG A 337 -1.72 5.06 -2.03
C ARG A 337 -1.08 6.18 -1.23
N VAL A 338 -1.04 7.37 -1.80
CA VAL A 338 -0.55 8.58 -1.14
C VAL A 338 -1.52 9.71 -1.46
N PRO A 339 -2.40 10.10 -0.54
CA PRO A 339 -3.26 11.26 -0.75
C PRO A 339 -2.44 12.55 -0.63
N TYR A 340 -2.82 13.55 -1.40
CA TYR A 340 -2.16 14.85 -1.47
C TYR A 340 -3.18 15.99 -1.39
N ALA A 341 -3.04 16.85 -0.39
CA ALA A 341 -3.84 18.07 -0.28
C ALA A 341 -3.32 19.10 -1.29
N VAL A 342 -4.16 19.48 -2.24
CA VAL A 342 -3.79 20.37 -3.35
C VAL A 342 -3.96 21.82 -2.91
N PRO A 343 -2.92 22.66 -2.99
CA PRO A 343 -3.04 24.10 -2.74
C PRO A 343 -4.00 24.77 -3.73
N ASN A 344 -4.64 25.84 -3.30
CA ASN A 344 -5.52 26.62 -4.17
C ASN A 344 -4.75 27.16 -5.39
N ASN A 345 -5.42 27.27 -6.53
CA ASN A 345 -4.88 27.76 -7.80
C ASN A 345 -3.71 26.93 -8.36
N THR A 346 -3.67 25.63 -8.06
CA THR A 346 -2.67 24.72 -8.61
C THR A 346 -3.01 24.41 -10.08
N ASN A 347 -2.07 24.69 -11.00
CA ASN A 347 -2.18 24.31 -12.40
C ASN A 347 -1.64 22.89 -12.65
N GLU A 348 -1.78 22.40 -13.89
CA GLU A 348 -1.35 21.05 -14.30
C GLU A 348 0.13 20.78 -14.00
N GLU A 349 1.01 21.70 -14.37
CA GLU A 349 2.46 21.58 -14.19
C GLU A 349 2.83 21.53 -12.69
N THR A 350 2.26 22.42 -11.90
CA THR A 350 2.48 22.48 -10.44
C THR A 350 1.99 21.19 -9.78
N LEU A 351 0.83 20.69 -10.20
CA LEU A 351 0.29 19.43 -9.67
C LEU A 351 1.20 18.24 -10.06
N ALA A 352 1.61 18.15 -11.33
CA ALA A 352 2.53 17.11 -11.78
C ALA A 352 3.83 17.10 -10.97
N ASN A 353 4.45 18.27 -10.79
CA ASN A 353 5.68 18.42 -10.03
C ASN A 353 5.52 18.02 -8.55
N ALA A 354 4.36 18.26 -7.95
CA ALA A 354 4.06 17.87 -6.58
C ALA A 354 3.82 16.34 -6.44
N LEU A 355 3.24 15.71 -7.46
CA LEU A 355 2.94 14.27 -7.43
C LEU A 355 4.17 13.40 -7.73
N HIS A 356 5.13 13.84 -8.55
CA HIS A 356 6.30 13.04 -8.92
C HIS A 356 7.09 12.47 -7.72
N PRO A 357 7.44 13.24 -6.66
CA PRO A 357 8.11 12.65 -5.49
C PRO A 357 7.24 11.64 -4.75
N LEU A 358 5.91 11.78 -4.80
CA LEU A 358 4.98 10.85 -4.19
C LEU A 358 4.90 9.55 -4.99
N GLU A 359 4.95 9.62 -6.33
CA GLU A 359 5.05 8.45 -7.21
C GLU A 359 6.30 7.63 -6.87
N HIS A 360 7.48 8.28 -6.74
CA HIS A 360 8.73 7.60 -6.38
C HIS A 360 8.63 6.83 -5.05
N ARG A 361 7.96 7.40 -4.06
CA ARG A 361 7.74 6.77 -2.75
C ARG A 361 6.72 5.64 -2.86
N ALA A 362 5.61 5.87 -3.53
CA ALA A 362 4.54 4.89 -3.69
C ALA A 362 5.02 3.64 -4.44
N VAL A 363 5.77 3.81 -5.54
CA VAL A 363 6.33 2.69 -6.31
C VAL A 363 7.29 1.85 -5.48
N ALA A 364 8.22 2.49 -4.76
CA ALA A 364 9.15 1.77 -3.90
C ALA A 364 8.43 0.97 -2.80
N SER A 365 7.43 1.57 -2.17
CA SER A 365 6.61 0.90 -1.16
C SER A 365 5.79 -0.24 -1.76
N ALA A 366 5.18 -0.04 -2.94
CA ALA A 366 4.39 -1.07 -3.61
C ALA A 366 5.24 -2.30 -3.98
N ILE A 367 6.47 -2.10 -4.45
CA ILE A 367 7.40 -3.19 -4.71
C ILE A 367 7.68 -3.98 -3.42
N ARG A 368 7.95 -3.30 -2.31
CA ARG A 368 8.16 -3.97 -1.01
C ARG A 368 6.92 -4.73 -0.56
N VAL A 369 5.73 -4.12 -0.60
CA VAL A 369 4.47 -4.80 -0.27
C VAL A 369 4.28 -6.03 -1.14
N TRP A 370 4.49 -5.90 -2.45
CA TRP A 370 4.38 -7.00 -3.39
C TRP A 370 5.35 -8.15 -3.06
N THR A 371 6.60 -7.86 -2.70
CA THR A 371 7.58 -8.90 -2.35
C THR A 371 7.25 -9.61 -1.03
N LEU A 372 6.71 -8.89 -0.05
CA LEU A 372 6.30 -9.46 1.24
C LEU A 372 5.13 -10.46 1.13
N GLU A 373 4.32 -10.32 0.09
CA GLU A 373 3.20 -11.23 -0.20
C GLU A 373 3.65 -12.52 -0.90
N ARG A 374 4.93 -12.65 -1.30
CA ARG A 374 5.42 -13.82 -2.04
C ARG A 374 5.87 -14.94 -1.10
N PRO A 375 5.61 -16.21 -1.49
CA PRO A 375 6.22 -17.33 -0.79
C PRO A 375 7.74 -17.31 -1.01
N VAL A 376 8.48 -17.60 0.04
CA VAL A 376 9.93 -17.85 -0.01
C VAL A 376 10.19 -19.19 -0.67
#